data_d95fffcd954541fe32b49a11fa10dfe1
#
_entry.id   d95fffcd954541fe32b49a11fa10dfe1
#
_cell.length_a   1.000
_cell.length_b   1.000
_cell.length_c   1.000
_cell.angle_alpha   90.00
_cell.angle_beta   90.00
_cell.angle_gamma   90.00
#
_symmetry.space_group_name_H-M   'P 1'
#
loop_
_entity.id
_entity.type
_entity.pdbx_description
1 polymer ?
#
loop_
_entity_poly.entity_id
_entity_poly.type
_entity_poly.pdbx_seq_one_letter_code
_entity_poly.pdbx_strand_id
1 'polypeptide(L)'
;MAERISRRKLAGFVVDRIGEGNLNHAIEELAAYLIDTKRTREAGLVARSIEDELAARGTFIVHASSARPINEDVRDAIQRLLNASTVHLNEEVDPALIGGIRIEAPGKRLDATVKRKILALGQVKM
;
A
#
# COMPACT_ATOMS: atom_id res chain seq x y z
N MET A 1 15.20 -23.01 19.19
CA MET A 1 13.86 -22.44 19.18
C MET A 1 13.86 -21.13 18.41
N ALA A 2 13.12 -21.05 17.33
CA ALA A 2 13.08 -19.82 16.57
C ALA A 2 12.38 -18.74 17.40
N GLU A 3 13.06 -17.64 17.60
CA GLU A 3 12.50 -16.50 18.30
C GLU A 3 11.33 -15.95 17.50
N ARG A 4 10.22 -15.71 18.17
CA ARG A 4 9.04 -15.18 17.50
C ARG A 4 9.19 -13.69 17.29
N ILE A 5 9.53 -13.31 16.08
CA ILE A 5 9.71 -11.92 15.71
C ILE A 5 8.36 -11.28 15.41
N SER A 6 8.12 -10.08 15.93
CA SER A 6 6.87 -9.37 15.66
C SER A 6 6.76 -8.98 14.19
N ARG A 7 5.52 -8.84 13.71
CA ARG A 7 5.28 -8.41 12.34
C ARG A 7 5.95 -7.07 12.03
N ARG A 8 5.95 -6.17 13.00
CA ARG A 8 6.56 -4.86 12.85
C ARG A 8 8.07 -4.96 12.62
N LYS A 9 8.75 -5.83 13.36
CA LYS A 9 10.18 -6.07 13.19
C LYS A 9 10.48 -6.75 11.86
N LEU A 10 9.64 -7.70 11.46
CA LEU A 10 9.77 -8.34 10.16
C LEU A 10 9.64 -7.32 9.04
N ALA A 11 8.65 -6.43 9.16
CA ALA A 11 8.44 -5.37 8.17
C ALA A 11 9.65 -4.44 8.09
N GLY A 12 10.19 -4.02 9.24
CA GLY A 12 11.37 -3.16 9.27
C GLY A 12 12.57 -3.81 8.60
N PHE A 13 12.78 -5.09 8.84
CA PHE A 13 13.87 -5.84 8.21
C PHE A 13 13.72 -5.85 6.68
N VAL A 14 12.52 -6.13 6.18
CA VAL A 14 12.28 -6.18 4.74
C VAL A 14 12.47 -4.78 4.12
N VAL A 15 11.96 -3.75 4.75
CA VAL A 15 12.10 -2.38 4.24
C VAL A 15 13.56 -1.94 4.19
N ASP A 16 14.35 -2.30 5.20
CA ASP A 16 15.79 -2.02 5.20
C ASP A 16 16.48 -2.70 4.01
N ARG A 17 16.09 -3.94 3.72
CA ARG A 17 16.65 -4.67 2.57
C ARG A 17 16.23 -4.09 1.24
N ILE A 18 15.02 -3.55 1.15
CA ILE A 18 14.56 -2.84 -0.05
C ILE A 18 15.48 -1.65 -0.32
N GLY A 19 15.83 -0.89 0.71
CA GLY A 19 16.75 0.23 0.58
C GLY A 19 18.14 -0.16 0.10
N GLU A 20 18.56 -1.40 0.39
CA GLU A 20 19.84 -1.94 -0.06
C GLU A 20 19.79 -2.59 -1.46
N GLY A 21 18.61 -2.66 -2.07
CA GLY A 21 18.43 -3.25 -3.38
C GLY A 21 18.29 -4.77 -3.39
N ASN A 22 18.10 -5.38 -2.22
CA ASN A 22 18.02 -6.84 -2.07
C ASN A 22 16.59 -7.31 -1.82
N LEU A 23 15.63 -6.76 -2.53
CA LEU A 23 14.22 -7.05 -2.32
C LEU A 23 13.88 -8.53 -2.46
N ASN A 24 14.32 -9.16 -3.55
CA ASN A 24 13.99 -10.57 -3.81
C ASN A 24 14.52 -11.47 -2.70
N HIS A 25 15.74 -11.22 -2.29
CA HIS A 25 16.38 -12.00 -1.23
C HIS A 25 15.66 -11.81 0.10
N ALA A 26 15.26 -10.59 0.41
CA ALA A 26 14.50 -10.28 1.63
C ALA A 26 13.16 -11.00 1.66
N ILE A 27 12.46 -11.02 0.53
CA ILE A 27 11.17 -11.70 0.43
C ILE A 27 11.34 -13.21 0.59
N GLU A 28 12.39 -13.78 -0.01
CA GLU A 28 12.68 -15.21 0.15
C GLU A 28 12.97 -15.57 1.60
N GLU A 29 13.77 -14.76 2.28
CA GLU A 29 14.07 -14.96 3.70
C GLU A 29 12.81 -14.85 4.55
N LEU A 30 11.96 -13.86 4.26
CA LEU A 30 10.71 -13.69 4.97
C LEU A 30 9.79 -14.90 4.77
N ALA A 31 9.66 -15.36 3.54
CA ALA A 31 8.83 -16.53 3.24
C ALA A 31 9.35 -17.76 3.98
N ALA A 32 10.65 -18.01 3.96
CA ALA A 32 11.26 -19.12 4.67
C ALA A 32 10.98 -19.02 6.18
N TYR A 33 11.13 -17.85 6.76
CA TYR A 33 10.85 -17.65 8.18
C TYR A 33 9.39 -17.96 8.52
N LEU A 34 8.44 -17.47 7.70
CA LEU A 34 7.02 -17.71 7.95
C LEU A 34 6.67 -19.19 7.82
N ILE A 35 7.29 -19.90 6.89
CA ILE A 35 7.10 -21.33 6.73
C ILE A 35 7.67 -22.08 7.93
N ASP A 36 8.90 -21.77 8.32
CA ASP A 36 9.58 -22.45 9.43
C ASP A 36 8.86 -22.26 10.77
N THR A 37 8.28 -21.09 10.97
CA THR A 37 7.57 -20.77 12.22
C THR A 37 6.07 -21.06 12.14
N LYS A 38 5.61 -21.64 11.03
CA LYS A 38 4.21 -21.97 10.78
C LYS A 38 3.29 -20.74 10.87
N ARG A 39 3.78 -19.62 10.35
CA ARG A 39 3.06 -18.35 10.37
C ARG A 39 2.61 -17.90 8.98
N THR A 40 2.46 -18.82 8.05
CA THR A 40 2.06 -18.47 6.67
C THR A 40 0.72 -17.75 6.60
N ARG A 41 -0.16 -17.98 7.58
CA ARG A 41 -1.44 -17.27 7.67
C ARG A 41 -1.26 -15.78 7.93
N GLU A 42 -0.12 -15.37 8.44
CA GLU A 42 0.16 -13.98 8.75
C GLU A 42 0.76 -13.22 7.57
N ALA A 43 0.97 -13.88 6.44
CA ALA A 43 1.62 -13.26 5.29
C ALA A 43 0.94 -11.95 4.85
N GLY A 44 -0.40 -11.93 4.81
CA GLY A 44 -1.14 -10.73 4.47
C GLY A 44 -0.95 -9.60 5.49
N LEU A 45 -0.91 -9.96 6.77
CA LEU A 45 -0.69 -8.99 7.84
C LEU A 45 0.74 -8.45 7.82
N VAL A 46 1.70 -9.29 7.50
CA VAL A 46 3.09 -8.87 7.36
C VAL A 46 3.23 -7.92 6.17
N ALA A 47 2.59 -8.24 5.05
CA ALA A 47 2.60 -7.36 3.88
C ALA A 47 2.04 -5.98 4.22
N ARG A 48 0.95 -5.94 4.97
CA ARG A 48 0.36 -4.67 5.43
C ARG A 48 1.32 -3.91 6.34
N SER A 49 2.01 -4.61 7.22
CA SER A 49 3.01 -3.98 8.09
C SER A 49 4.19 -3.42 7.30
N ILE A 50 4.57 -4.07 6.21
CA ILE A 50 5.60 -3.56 5.31
C ILE A 50 5.14 -2.25 4.67
N GLU A 51 3.89 -2.20 4.20
CA GLU A 51 3.33 -0.96 3.64
C GLU A 51 3.28 0.16 4.67
N ASP A 52 2.91 -0.16 5.90
CA ASP A 52 2.89 0.82 6.99
C ASP A 52 4.29 1.35 7.29
N GLU A 53 5.29 0.49 7.30
CA GLU A 53 6.67 0.89 7.53
C GLU A 53 7.21 1.76 6.41
N LEU A 54 6.88 1.42 5.17
CA LEU A 54 7.22 2.25 4.02
C LEU A 54 6.58 3.63 4.13
N ALA A 55 5.32 3.68 4.54
CA ALA A 55 4.60 4.94 4.71
C ALA A 55 5.26 5.81 5.79
N ALA A 56 5.73 5.21 6.88
CA ALA A 56 6.44 5.92 7.92
C ALA A 56 7.74 6.55 7.40
N ARG A 57 8.31 5.98 6.34
CA ARG A 57 9.51 6.51 5.68
C ARG A 57 9.20 7.39 4.47
N GLY A 58 7.94 7.72 4.24
CA GLY A 58 7.53 8.63 3.17
C GLY A 58 7.16 7.98 1.86
N THR A 59 7.21 6.65 1.77
CA THR A 59 6.83 5.92 0.56
C THR A 59 5.49 5.24 0.78
N PHE A 60 4.49 5.64 0.01
CA PHE A 60 3.14 5.09 0.14
C PHE A 60 2.82 4.14 -1.00
N ILE A 61 2.39 2.94 -0.65
CA ILE A 61 1.82 2.01 -1.61
C ILE A 61 0.31 2.17 -1.51
N VAL A 62 -0.29 2.68 -2.57
CA VAL A 62 -1.71 3.00 -2.60
C VAL A 62 -2.42 2.01 -3.51
N HIS A 63 -3.45 1.38 -3.00
CA HIS A 63 -4.29 0.46 -3.78
C HIS A 63 -5.53 1.22 -4.22
N ALA A 64 -5.71 1.36 -5.51
CA ALA A 64 -6.84 2.09 -6.08
C ALA A 64 -7.63 1.20 -7.02
N SER A 65 -8.94 1.18 -6.82
CA SER A 65 -9.86 0.48 -7.71
C SER A 65 -10.82 1.50 -8.31
N SER A 66 -11.03 1.45 -9.61
CA SER A 66 -11.92 2.38 -10.28
C SER A 66 -12.54 1.73 -11.51
N ALA A 67 -13.64 2.30 -12.00
CA ALA A 67 -14.29 1.81 -13.20
C ALA A 67 -13.49 2.13 -14.46
N ARG A 68 -12.65 3.15 -14.39
CA ARG A 68 -11.80 3.61 -15.50
C ARG A 68 -10.38 3.83 -15.02
N PRO A 69 -9.39 3.79 -15.91
CA PRO A 69 -8.01 4.11 -15.52
C PRO A 69 -7.91 5.48 -14.87
N ILE A 70 -7.09 5.58 -13.85
CA ILE A 70 -6.88 6.81 -13.10
C ILE A 70 -5.95 7.73 -13.89
N ASN A 71 -6.35 8.99 -14.07
CA ASN A 71 -5.51 9.95 -14.78
C ASN A 71 -4.44 10.55 -13.85
N GLU A 72 -3.51 11.29 -14.42
CA GLU A 72 -2.40 11.89 -13.66
C GLU A 72 -2.87 12.91 -12.64
N ASP A 73 -3.95 13.63 -12.93
CA ASP A 73 -4.46 14.64 -12.01
C ASP A 73 -4.94 14.02 -10.71
N VAL A 74 -5.62 12.89 -10.80
CA VAL A 74 -6.07 12.14 -9.61
C VAL A 74 -4.86 11.59 -8.86
N ARG A 75 -3.88 11.09 -9.60
CA ARG A 75 -2.64 10.58 -9.00
C ARG A 75 -1.91 11.67 -8.23
N ASP A 76 -1.80 12.84 -8.81
CA ASP A 76 -1.17 14.00 -8.15
C ASP A 76 -1.94 14.45 -6.91
N ALA A 77 -3.28 14.41 -6.99
CA ALA A 77 -4.13 14.75 -5.85
C ALA A 77 -3.91 13.77 -4.70
N ILE A 78 -3.80 12.48 -5.00
CA ILE A 78 -3.53 11.45 -3.99
C ILE A 78 -2.19 11.73 -3.31
N GLN A 79 -1.16 12.03 -4.08
CA GLN A 79 0.16 12.32 -3.54
C GLN A 79 0.12 13.51 -2.59
N ARG A 80 -0.60 14.57 -2.96
CA ARG A 80 -0.74 15.75 -2.12
C ARG A 80 -1.52 15.47 -0.84
N LEU A 81 -2.61 14.71 -0.95
CA LEU A 81 -3.41 14.35 0.21
C LEU A 81 -2.64 13.55 1.23
N LEU A 82 -1.75 12.68 0.78
CA LEU A 82 -0.94 11.84 1.65
C LEU A 82 0.32 12.54 2.13
N ASN A 83 0.65 13.66 1.52
CA ASN A 83 1.91 14.38 1.78
C ASN A 83 3.10 13.43 1.67
N ALA A 84 3.09 12.62 0.62
CA ALA A 84 4.06 11.55 0.42
C ALA A 84 5.25 12.01 -0.42
N SER A 85 6.44 11.50 -0.09
CA SER A 85 7.61 11.71 -0.93
C SER A 85 7.52 10.91 -2.21
N THR A 86 7.01 9.67 -2.11
CA THR A 86 6.84 8.76 -3.24
C THR A 86 5.54 8.01 -3.09
N VAL A 87 4.80 7.89 -4.18
CA VAL A 87 3.57 7.10 -4.23
C VAL A 87 3.70 6.04 -5.31
N HIS A 88 3.52 4.79 -4.92
CA HIS A 88 3.38 3.68 -5.85
C HIS A 88 1.90 3.34 -5.94
N LEU A 89 1.30 3.61 -7.08
CA LEU A 89 -0.11 3.40 -7.28
C LEU A 89 -0.36 2.03 -7.92
N ASN A 90 -1.06 1.19 -7.19
CA ASN A 90 -1.47 -0.13 -7.63
C ASN A 90 -2.90 -0.02 -8.12
N GLU A 91 -3.08 0.11 -9.42
CA GLU A 91 -4.38 0.30 -10.04
C GLU A 91 -5.06 -1.01 -10.39
N GLU A 92 -6.34 -1.09 -10.05
CA GLU A 92 -7.20 -2.16 -10.52
C GLU A 92 -8.41 -1.53 -11.19
N VAL A 93 -8.66 -1.91 -12.44
CA VAL A 93 -9.84 -1.44 -13.16
C VAL A 93 -10.96 -2.45 -12.98
N ASP A 94 -12.03 -2.03 -12.34
CA ASP A 94 -13.19 -2.86 -12.09
C ASP A 94 -14.44 -2.18 -12.65
N PRO A 95 -14.93 -2.62 -13.80
CA PRO A 95 -16.10 -1.99 -14.44
C PRO A 95 -17.38 -2.05 -13.59
N ALA A 96 -17.43 -2.94 -12.60
CA ALA A 96 -18.57 -3.04 -11.69
C ALA A 96 -18.64 -1.85 -10.73
N LEU A 97 -17.56 -1.10 -10.57
CA LEU A 97 -17.54 0.09 -9.73
C LEU A 97 -18.08 1.28 -10.53
N ILE A 98 -19.38 1.42 -10.55
CA ILE A 98 -20.02 2.48 -11.32
C ILE A 98 -19.75 3.85 -10.68
N GLY A 99 -18.90 4.64 -11.32
CA GLY A 99 -18.65 6.02 -10.91
C GLY A 99 -17.89 6.20 -9.62
N GLY A 100 -17.20 5.18 -9.14
CA GLY A 100 -16.47 5.25 -7.88
C GLY A 100 -14.98 4.99 -8.02
N ILE A 101 -14.23 5.58 -7.10
CA ILE A 101 -12.82 5.24 -6.89
C ILE A 101 -12.68 4.77 -5.46
N ARG A 102 -12.13 3.59 -5.25
CA ARG A 102 -11.76 3.12 -3.93
C ARG A 102 -10.26 3.28 -3.79
N ILE A 103 -9.84 4.03 -2.77
CA ILE A 103 -8.43 4.27 -2.51
C ILE A 103 -8.11 3.78 -1.12
N GLU A 104 -7.13 2.88 -1.02
CA GLU A 104 -6.62 2.39 0.25
C GLU A 104 -5.15 2.75 0.35
N ALA A 105 -4.82 3.48 1.40
CA ALA A 105 -3.45 3.82 1.74
C ALA A 105 -3.18 3.41 3.18
N PRO A 106 -1.93 3.14 3.55
CA PRO A 106 -1.61 2.79 4.94
C PRO A 106 -2.12 3.86 5.91
N GLY A 107 -2.86 3.43 6.92
CA GLY A 107 -3.42 4.31 7.93
C GLY A 107 -4.60 5.15 7.49
N LYS A 108 -4.95 5.14 6.21
CA LYS A 108 -6.08 5.92 5.69
C LYS A 108 -6.87 5.09 4.70
N ARG A 109 -8.04 4.69 5.11
CA ARG A 109 -8.98 4.07 4.22
C ARG A 109 -9.87 5.17 3.67
N LEU A 110 -9.47 5.69 2.53
CA LEU A 110 -10.35 6.57 1.78
C LEU A 110 -11.27 5.67 0.97
N ASP A 111 -12.24 5.11 1.66
CA ASP A 111 -13.35 4.53 0.97
C ASP A 111 -14.13 5.71 0.41
N ALA A 112 -13.75 6.09 -0.74
CA ALA A 112 -14.49 7.06 -1.49
C ALA A 112 -15.72 6.36 -2.06
N THR A 113 -16.64 6.11 -1.23
CA THR A 113 -18.05 6.06 -1.60
C THR A 113 -18.46 7.45 -2.02
N VAL A 114 -18.57 7.67 -2.94
CA VAL A 114 -17.47 8.01 -3.43
C VAL A 114 -17.63 8.97 -4.59
N LYS A 115 -18.82 9.06 -5.13
CA LYS A 115 -19.19 10.20 -5.91
C LYS A 115 -18.84 11.51 -5.24
N ARG A 116 -18.96 11.58 -3.92
CA ARG A 116 -18.68 12.81 -3.17
C ARG A 116 -17.19 13.15 -3.12
N LYS A 117 -16.35 12.16 -2.89
CA LYS A 117 -14.91 12.41 -2.78
C LYS A 117 -14.28 12.59 -4.14
N ILE A 118 -14.81 11.93 -5.15
CA ILE A 118 -14.40 12.17 -6.52
C ILE A 118 -14.77 13.58 -6.95
N LEU A 119 -15.97 14.01 -6.61
CA LEU A 119 -16.38 15.38 -6.87
C LEU A 119 -15.48 16.36 -6.14
N ALA A 120 -15.12 16.06 -4.88
CA ALA A 120 -14.19 16.88 -4.13
C ALA A 120 -12.81 16.92 -4.76
N LEU A 121 -12.29 15.76 -5.20
CA LEU A 121 -11.03 15.71 -5.91
C LEU A 121 -11.12 16.40 -7.28
N GLY A 122 -12.26 16.26 -7.94
CA GLY A 122 -12.51 16.95 -9.19
C GLY A 122 -12.62 18.46 -9.02
N GLN A 123 -13.19 18.90 -7.91
CA GLN A 123 -13.29 20.33 -7.59
C GLN A 123 -11.94 20.96 -7.28
N VAL A 124 -11.03 20.19 -6.72
CA VAL A 124 -9.67 20.66 -6.46
C VAL A 124 -8.94 20.99 -7.76
N LYS A 125 -9.39 20.45 -8.87
CA LYS A 125 -8.78 20.70 -10.17
C LYS A 125 -9.20 21.99 -10.84
N MET A 126 -10.26 22.54 -10.40
CA MET A 126 -10.79 23.73 -11.07
C MET A 126 -10.22 25.00 -10.53
#